data_908c55292d3a27bdd8b7d0573f526dba
#
_entry.id   908c55292d3a27bdd8b7d0573f526dba
#
_cell.length_a   1.000
_cell.length_b   1.000
_cell.length_c   1.000
_cell.angle_alpha   90.00
_cell.angle_beta   90.00
_cell.angle_gamma   90.00
#
_symmetry.space_group_name_H-M   'P 1'
#
loop_
_entity.id
_entity.type
_entity.pdbx_description
1 polymer ?
#
loop_
_entity_poly.entity_id
_entity_poly.type
_entity_poly.pdbx_seq_one_letter_code
_entity_poly.pdbx_strand_id
1 'polypeptide(L)'
;MPLKFIKTKFNSFLNKGKSKPILIFISSYTDTPVLSMLANQLIEKQENVLFIMRNHDEQLLAKIKLFIPNFTNKYLVIEHEAKEISPINENEIPFERIAKKYEDFDLCLNTLKALYILQYTELFIAQQLILKIQPKILIVPEDGISANSCLIHAAIQSKIPVLNVPYGYGSHYDLENALHQKQIKGELYTAEEGAGKAVKKYYPHWVKSGKFAGAILLNPHFILAMEELKLAIQNPWTVHGGAATKIAVESQIMLKHYINEGIPSQKLSLTGTPYCDYLKTRIDVDKRYQEVFLRSEKIAKDKTSILICWPPSYHAERAEQCQYATYEELTITVISYLAKLKNVTVTLTIHPAVQPEFVKLLKEFNVKISTDYILSELIKHDIYVSCFSSTIRWAIAAAKPVINYDFYQFNLLDYQEAPGVLNAKSFAEFQQLANKLTADEDYYQKIALLQKRHAEDWGILDGLNFERIYSLIKQLSHT
;
A
#
# COMPACT_ATOMS: atom_id res chain seq x y z
N MET A 1 2.68 19.54 -33.50
CA MET A 1 1.90 18.34 -33.86
C MET A 1 1.37 17.47 -32.67
N PRO A 2 1.55 17.80 -31.37
CA PRO A 2 1.03 16.99 -30.26
C PRO A 2 -0.44 17.23 -29.90
N LEU A 3 -0.95 18.44 -30.06
CA LEU A 3 -2.29 18.83 -29.58
C LEU A 3 -3.48 18.12 -30.26
N LYS A 4 -3.37 17.76 -31.54
CA LYS A 4 -4.42 17.03 -32.26
C LYS A 4 -4.52 15.55 -31.84
N PHE A 5 -3.43 14.96 -31.41
CA PHE A 5 -3.36 13.52 -31.06
C PHE A 5 -4.03 13.23 -29.72
N ILE A 6 -3.95 14.15 -28.75
CA ILE A 6 -4.52 13.99 -27.41
C ILE A 6 -6.04 14.22 -27.44
N LYS A 7 -6.53 15.24 -28.16
CA LYS A 7 -7.98 15.44 -28.39
C LYS A 7 -8.65 14.22 -29.05
N THR A 8 -7.94 13.56 -29.97
CA THR A 8 -8.45 12.36 -30.67
C THR A 8 -8.48 11.14 -29.76
N LYS A 9 -7.50 10.94 -28.87
CA LYS A 9 -7.50 9.86 -27.86
C LYS A 9 -8.65 10.04 -26.87
N PHE A 10 -8.83 11.21 -26.30
CA PHE A 10 -9.84 11.47 -25.28
C PHE A 10 -11.27 11.30 -25.84
N ASN A 11 -11.55 11.87 -27.02
CA ASN A 11 -12.85 11.72 -27.68
C ASN A 11 -13.16 10.31 -28.14
N SER A 12 -12.14 9.46 -28.38
CA SER A 12 -12.34 8.04 -28.68
C SER A 12 -12.74 7.20 -27.44
N PHE A 13 -12.39 7.65 -26.23
CA PHE A 13 -12.78 7.01 -24.99
C PHE A 13 -14.23 7.33 -24.57
N LEU A 14 -14.71 8.52 -24.95
CA LEU A 14 -16.06 9.01 -24.65
C LEU A 14 -17.05 8.68 -25.77
N ASN A 15 -16.86 7.61 -26.53
CA ASN A 15 -17.79 7.18 -27.55
C ASN A 15 -19.22 7.18 -27.02
N LYS A 16 -20.06 8.04 -27.60
CA LYS A 16 -21.51 8.09 -27.35
C LYS A 16 -22.09 6.69 -27.51
N GLY A 17 -22.52 6.08 -26.40
CA GLY A 17 -23.14 4.75 -26.37
C GLY A 17 -22.43 3.71 -25.49
N LYS A 18 -21.23 3.98 -24.94
CA LYS A 18 -20.58 3.07 -23.95
C LYS A 18 -21.06 3.40 -22.53
N SER A 19 -21.14 2.38 -21.67
CA SER A 19 -21.42 2.54 -20.25
C SER A 19 -20.40 3.46 -19.58
N LYS A 20 -20.84 4.22 -18.56
CA LYS A 20 -19.96 5.07 -17.75
C LYS A 20 -18.77 4.26 -17.23
N PRO A 21 -17.55 4.78 -17.28
CA PRO A 21 -16.37 4.00 -16.89
C PRO A 21 -16.28 3.80 -15.38
N ILE A 22 -15.62 2.71 -14.99
CA ILE A 22 -14.98 2.53 -13.67
C ILE A 22 -13.63 3.23 -13.76
N LEU A 23 -13.43 4.26 -12.95
CA LEU A 23 -12.17 5.00 -12.90
C LEU A 23 -11.27 4.41 -11.81
N ILE A 24 -10.06 4.00 -12.15
CA ILE A 24 -9.09 3.42 -11.21
C ILE A 24 -7.87 4.33 -11.12
N PHE A 25 -7.63 4.90 -9.93
CA PHE A 25 -6.45 5.72 -9.68
C PHE A 25 -5.29 4.86 -9.20
N ILE A 26 -4.18 4.90 -9.92
CA ILE A 26 -2.91 4.28 -9.55
C ILE A 26 -1.97 5.37 -9.04
N SER A 27 -1.53 5.26 -7.79
CA SER A 27 -0.65 6.25 -7.15
C SER A 27 0.82 5.87 -7.20
N SER A 28 1.13 4.57 -7.17
CA SER A 28 2.49 4.08 -6.98
C SER A 28 2.73 2.70 -7.60
N TYR A 29 3.99 2.32 -7.62
CA TYR A 29 4.42 0.98 -8.03
C TYR A 29 3.88 -0.13 -7.11
N THR A 30 3.63 0.18 -5.82
CA THR A 30 3.19 -0.79 -4.82
C THR A 30 1.71 -1.14 -4.90
N ASP A 31 0.86 -0.20 -5.28
CA ASP A 31 -0.59 -0.43 -5.43
C ASP A 31 -0.99 -0.99 -6.81
N THR A 32 -0.11 -0.84 -7.80
CA THR A 32 -0.34 -1.30 -9.18
C THR A 32 -0.79 -2.75 -9.28
N PRO A 33 -0.20 -3.74 -8.56
CA PRO A 33 -0.61 -5.14 -8.70
C PRO A 33 -2.07 -5.39 -8.35
N VAL A 34 -2.54 -4.96 -7.17
CA VAL A 34 -3.91 -5.24 -6.72
C VAL A 34 -4.94 -4.58 -7.62
N LEU A 35 -4.69 -3.31 -8.01
CA LEU A 35 -5.59 -2.58 -8.88
C LEU A 35 -5.59 -3.12 -10.31
N SER A 36 -4.45 -3.61 -10.80
CA SER A 36 -4.38 -4.26 -12.12
C SER A 36 -5.05 -5.63 -12.13
N MET A 37 -4.91 -6.44 -11.07
CA MET A 37 -5.64 -7.71 -10.93
C MET A 37 -7.15 -7.47 -10.93
N LEU A 38 -7.62 -6.49 -10.15
CA LEU A 38 -9.03 -6.10 -10.12
C LEU A 38 -9.50 -5.63 -11.50
N ALA A 39 -8.73 -4.75 -12.15
CA ALA A 39 -9.06 -4.22 -13.46
C ALA A 39 -9.14 -5.31 -14.54
N ASN A 40 -8.22 -6.28 -14.53
CA ASN A 40 -8.26 -7.39 -15.48
C ASN A 40 -9.58 -8.17 -15.37
N GLN A 41 -10.00 -8.52 -14.16
CA GLN A 41 -11.25 -9.23 -13.92
C GLN A 41 -12.48 -8.37 -14.29
N LEU A 42 -12.45 -7.06 -14.05
CA LEU A 42 -13.50 -6.14 -14.50
C LEU A 42 -13.60 -6.09 -16.04
N ILE A 43 -12.46 -6.08 -16.74
CA ILE A 43 -12.38 -6.11 -18.20
C ILE A 43 -12.95 -7.44 -18.75
N GLU A 44 -12.66 -8.55 -18.10
CA GLU A 44 -13.23 -9.88 -18.43
C GLU A 44 -14.76 -9.90 -18.28
N LYS A 45 -15.31 -9.14 -17.31
CA LYS A 45 -16.76 -8.89 -17.16
C LYS A 45 -17.31 -7.85 -18.16
N GLN A 46 -16.51 -7.42 -19.14
CA GLN A 46 -16.86 -6.41 -20.15
C GLN A 46 -17.16 -5.01 -19.59
N GLU A 47 -16.67 -4.71 -18.38
CA GLU A 47 -16.76 -3.39 -17.82
C GLU A 47 -15.86 -2.39 -18.54
N ASN A 48 -16.31 -1.15 -18.63
CA ASN A 48 -15.50 -0.06 -19.19
C ASN A 48 -14.56 0.46 -18.10
N VAL A 49 -13.28 0.07 -18.14
CA VAL A 49 -12.25 0.46 -17.16
C VAL A 49 -11.34 1.53 -17.75
N LEU A 50 -11.10 2.59 -16.99
CA LEU A 50 -10.19 3.67 -17.31
C LEU A 50 -9.21 3.89 -16.15
N PHE A 51 -7.92 3.84 -16.43
CA PHE A 51 -6.90 4.18 -15.44
C PHE A 51 -6.61 5.68 -15.45
N ILE A 52 -6.28 6.20 -14.29
CA ILE A 52 -5.76 7.56 -14.11
C ILE A 52 -4.48 7.51 -13.26
N MET A 53 -3.44 8.21 -13.68
CA MET A 53 -2.15 8.31 -12.99
C MET A 53 -1.78 9.78 -12.83
N ARG A 54 -0.97 10.12 -11.83
CA ARG A 54 -0.51 11.50 -11.62
C ARG A 54 0.37 11.96 -12.78
N ASN A 55 1.37 11.18 -13.12
CA ASN A 55 2.37 11.44 -14.17
C ASN A 55 2.56 10.19 -15.04
N HIS A 56 3.19 10.40 -16.20
CA HIS A 56 3.56 9.30 -17.08
C HIS A 56 4.74 8.54 -16.47
N ASP A 57 4.56 7.24 -16.24
CA ASP A 57 5.58 6.37 -15.67
C ASP A 57 5.62 5.03 -16.42
N GLU A 58 6.71 4.80 -17.14
CA GLU A 58 6.90 3.57 -17.92
C GLU A 58 7.02 2.32 -17.05
N GLN A 59 7.52 2.44 -15.83
CA GLN A 59 7.64 1.30 -14.90
C GLN A 59 6.25 0.88 -14.40
N LEU A 60 5.37 1.85 -14.10
CA LEU A 60 3.98 1.57 -13.75
C LEU A 60 3.26 0.90 -14.92
N LEU A 61 3.42 1.42 -16.13
CA LEU A 61 2.81 0.85 -17.34
C LEU A 61 3.30 -0.57 -17.62
N ALA A 62 4.59 -0.83 -17.47
CA ALA A 62 5.14 -2.17 -17.60
C ALA A 62 4.55 -3.11 -16.56
N LYS A 63 4.36 -2.65 -15.32
CA LYS A 63 3.77 -3.45 -14.25
C LYS A 63 2.28 -3.72 -14.48
N ILE A 64 1.51 -2.76 -14.97
CA ILE A 64 0.11 -2.99 -15.39
C ILE A 64 0.03 -4.11 -16.42
N LYS A 65 0.92 -4.09 -17.43
CA LYS A 65 0.94 -5.10 -18.50
C LYS A 65 1.25 -6.52 -18.01
N LEU A 66 1.95 -6.68 -16.87
CA LEU A 66 2.17 -8.00 -16.27
C LEU A 66 0.86 -8.67 -15.83
N PHE A 67 -0.11 -7.88 -15.38
CA PHE A 67 -1.41 -8.37 -14.88
C PHE A 67 -2.52 -8.24 -15.92
N ILE A 68 -2.35 -7.38 -16.92
CA ILE A 68 -3.31 -7.16 -18.02
C ILE A 68 -2.54 -7.27 -19.35
N PRO A 69 -2.27 -8.51 -19.84
CA PRO A 69 -1.43 -8.72 -21.02
C PRO A 69 -1.91 -7.97 -22.28
N ASN A 70 -3.23 -7.83 -22.45
CA ASN A 70 -3.86 -7.12 -23.57
C ASN A 70 -4.17 -5.65 -23.24
N PHE A 71 -3.41 -5.04 -22.33
CA PHE A 71 -3.61 -3.65 -21.94
C PHE A 71 -3.40 -2.72 -23.15
N THR A 72 -4.50 -2.18 -23.65
CA THR A 72 -4.50 -1.17 -24.70
C THR A 72 -4.62 0.18 -24.05
N ASN A 73 -3.54 0.86 -23.79
CA ASN A 73 -3.36 2.29 -23.42
C ASN A 73 -4.60 3.11 -23.01
N LYS A 74 -5.55 2.51 -22.27
CA LYS A 74 -6.71 3.21 -21.73
C LYS A 74 -6.35 3.82 -20.37
N TYR A 75 -5.55 4.87 -20.41
CA TYR A 75 -5.18 5.63 -19.22
C TYR A 75 -5.11 7.12 -19.50
N LEU A 76 -5.30 7.91 -18.46
CA LEU A 76 -5.12 9.36 -18.43
C LEU A 76 -3.96 9.70 -17.50
N VAL A 77 -3.29 10.82 -17.79
CA VAL A 77 -2.23 11.37 -16.95
C VAL A 77 -2.65 12.76 -16.50
N ILE A 78 -2.79 12.94 -15.18
CA ILE A 78 -3.28 14.21 -14.59
C ILE A 78 -2.42 15.40 -15.05
N GLU A 79 -1.10 15.27 -15.05
CA GLU A 79 -0.19 16.35 -15.47
C GLU A 79 -0.36 16.73 -16.95
N HIS A 80 -0.72 15.79 -17.81
CA HIS A 80 -0.99 16.08 -19.22
C HIS A 80 -2.33 16.80 -19.40
N GLU A 81 -3.35 16.32 -18.68
CA GLU A 81 -4.69 16.93 -18.72
C GLU A 81 -4.68 18.33 -18.09
N ALA A 82 -3.85 18.57 -17.08
CA ALA A 82 -3.67 19.87 -16.44
C ALA A 82 -3.19 20.94 -17.42
N LYS A 83 -2.37 20.57 -18.42
CA LYS A 83 -1.87 21.50 -19.45
C LYS A 83 -2.95 21.93 -20.44
N GLU A 84 -4.04 21.20 -20.54
CA GLU A 84 -5.18 21.52 -21.41
C GLU A 84 -6.25 22.36 -20.69
N ILE A 85 -6.20 22.42 -19.36
CA ILE A 85 -7.10 23.21 -18.56
C ILE A 85 -6.58 24.64 -18.51
N SER A 86 -7.45 25.62 -18.77
CA SER A 86 -7.09 27.04 -18.71
C SER A 86 -6.50 27.38 -17.34
N PRO A 87 -5.42 28.15 -17.25
CA PRO A 87 -4.84 28.54 -15.99
C PRO A 87 -5.86 29.30 -15.15
N ILE A 88 -5.90 28.98 -13.86
CA ILE A 88 -6.75 29.70 -12.91
C ILE A 88 -6.18 31.10 -12.75
N ASN A 89 -7.04 32.10 -12.83
CA ASN A 89 -6.67 33.46 -12.49
C ASN A 89 -6.48 33.55 -10.97
N GLU A 90 -5.25 33.68 -10.51
CA GLU A 90 -4.90 33.77 -9.09
C GLU A 90 -5.63 34.91 -8.35
N ASN A 91 -6.02 35.98 -9.08
CA ASN A 91 -6.77 37.11 -8.53
C ASN A 91 -8.22 36.76 -8.20
N GLU A 92 -8.74 35.66 -8.73
CA GLU A 92 -10.09 35.17 -8.44
C GLU A 92 -10.13 34.26 -7.21
N ILE A 93 -8.97 33.89 -6.66
CA ILE A 93 -8.87 33.03 -5.48
C ILE A 93 -9.12 33.89 -4.22
N PRO A 94 -10.15 33.57 -3.41
CA PRO A 94 -10.54 34.40 -2.26
C PRO A 94 -9.62 34.18 -1.05
N PHE A 95 -8.32 34.53 -1.22
CA PHE A 95 -7.32 34.32 -0.16
C PHE A 95 -7.36 35.35 0.97
N GLU A 96 -7.87 36.55 0.72
CA GLU A 96 -7.92 37.64 1.72
C GLU A 96 -8.65 37.22 3.01
N ARG A 97 -9.77 36.54 2.89
CA ARG A 97 -10.51 36.00 4.04
C ARG A 97 -9.68 35.01 4.85
N ILE A 98 -8.89 34.19 4.17
CA ILE A 98 -8.00 33.19 4.80
C ILE A 98 -6.86 33.91 5.51
N ALA A 99 -6.21 34.88 4.85
CA ALA A 99 -5.15 35.69 5.45
C ALA A 99 -5.64 36.36 6.75
N LYS A 100 -6.83 36.98 6.72
CA LYS A 100 -7.44 37.62 7.91
C LYS A 100 -7.72 36.64 9.05
N LYS A 101 -8.13 35.38 8.75
CA LYS A 101 -8.39 34.35 9.78
C LYS A 101 -7.12 33.98 10.57
N TYR A 102 -5.96 34.08 9.92
CA TYR A 102 -4.69 33.65 10.51
C TYR A 102 -3.74 34.82 10.84
N GLU A 103 -4.18 36.08 10.76
CA GLU A 103 -3.35 37.25 10.97
C GLU A 103 -2.68 37.32 12.36
N ASP A 104 -3.33 36.77 13.39
CA ASP A 104 -2.81 36.76 14.77
C ASP A 104 -1.73 35.69 15.02
N PHE A 105 -1.43 34.85 14.05
CA PHE A 105 -0.45 33.78 14.18
C PHE A 105 0.85 34.14 13.49
N ASP A 106 1.96 33.79 14.13
CA ASP A 106 3.30 33.91 13.55
C ASP A 106 3.49 32.81 12.48
N LEU A 107 2.88 33.01 11.30
CA LEU A 107 2.97 32.11 10.16
C LEU A 107 3.30 32.86 8.85
N CYS A 108 3.95 32.16 7.93
CA CYS A 108 4.28 32.71 6.63
C CYS A 108 3.05 32.70 5.70
N LEU A 109 2.35 33.82 5.58
CA LEU A 109 1.18 33.98 4.71
C LEU A 109 1.50 33.68 3.23
N ASN A 110 2.71 34.01 2.75
CA ASN A 110 3.10 33.71 1.36
C ASN A 110 3.20 32.18 1.13
N THR A 111 3.75 31.44 2.10
CA THR A 111 3.80 29.97 2.04
C THR A 111 2.38 29.37 2.06
N LEU A 112 1.51 29.87 2.94
CA LEU A 112 0.12 29.43 3.01
C LEU A 112 -0.60 29.71 1.69
N LYS A 113 -0.43 30.92 1.10
CA LYS A 113 -1.02 31.31 -0.18
C LYS A 113 -0.56 30.38 -1.30
N ALA A 114 0.74 30.12 -1.40
CA ALA A 114 1.30 29.27 -2.44
C ALA A 114 0.73 27.84 -2.36
N LEU A 115 0.68 27.25 -1.16
CA LEU A 115 0.13 25.91 -0.93
C LEU A 115 -1.39 25.86 -1.17
N TYR A 116 -2.10 26.92 -0.79
CA TYR A 116 -3.53 27.02 -1.07
C TYR A 116 -3.81 27.06 -2.58
N ILE A 117 -3.08 27.89 -3.33
CA ILE A 117 -3.21 27.98 -4.79
C ILE A 117 -2.89 26.64 -5.44
N LEU A 118 -1.82 25.98 -5.01
CA LEU A 118 -1.44 24.66 -5.51
C LEU A 118 -2.58 23.65 -5.35
N GLN A 119 -3.11 23.52 -4.14
CA GLN A 119 -4.18 22.57 -3.86
C GLN A 119 -5.52 22.96 -4.52
N TYR A 120 -5.82 24.23 -4.59
CA TYR A 120 -7.01 24.73 -5.32
C TYR A 120 -6.91 24.37 -6.80
N THR A 121 -5.75 24.53 -7.40
CA THR A 121 -5.49 24.16 -8.80
C THR A 121 -5.63 22.66 -9.01
N GLU A 122 -5.05 21.84 -8.14
CA GLU A 122 -5.19 20.38 -8.20
C GLU A 122 -6.65 19.94 -8.05
N LEU A 123 -7.39 20.57 -7.13
CA LEU A 123 -8.82 20.31 -6.95
C LEU A 123 -9.62 20.67 -8.20
N PHE A 124 -9.36 21.85 -8.78
CA PHE A 124 -10.04 22.30 -9.98
C PHE A 124 -9.79 21.34 -11.16
N ILE A 125 -8.55 20.89 -11.35
CA ILE A 125 -8.20 19.89 -12.37
C ILE A 125 -8.97 18.60 -12.12
N ALA A 126 -8.98 18.10 -10.88
CA ALA A 126 -9.71 16.90 -10.52
C ALA A 126 -11.23 17.03 -10.79
N GLN A 127 -11.83 18.18 -10.47
CA GLN A 127 -13.23 18.46 -10.75
C GLN A 127 -13.53 18.44 -12.26
N GLN A 128 -12.67 19.10 -13.07
CA GLN A 128 -12.85 19.09 -14.52
C GLN A 128 -12.72 17.67 -15.11
N LEU A 129 -11.79 16.87 -14.61
CA LEU A 129 -11.63 15.48 -15.02
C LEU A 129 -12.87 14.64 -14.66
N ILE A 130 -13.37 14.73 -13.45
CA ILE A 130 -14.55 14.00 -13.00
C ILE A 130 -15.79 14.41 -13.81
N LEU A 131 -16.00 15.72 -14.03
CA LEU A 131 -17.09 16.23 -14.86
C LEU A 131 -17.03 15.75 -16.30
N LYS A 132 -15.84 15.69 -16.87
CA LYS A 132 -15.61 15.26 -18.26
C LYS A 132 -15.76 13.75 -18.43
N ILE A 133 -15.24 12.95 -17.48
CA ILE A 133 -15.25 11.47 -17.52
C ILE A 133 -16.60 10.92 -17.11
N GLN A 134 -17.26 11.52 -16.12
CA GLN A 134 -18.49 11.05 -15.48
C GLN A 134 -18.44 9.55 -15.11
N PRO A 135 -17.44 9.13 -14.34
CA PRO A 135 -17.31 7.72 -13.97
C PRO A 135 -18.50 7.27 -13.14
N LYS A 136 -18.83 5.96 -13.17
CA LYS A 136 -19.85 5.41 -12.27
C LYS A 136 -19.35 5.17 -10.86
N ILE A 137 -18.02 5.03 -10.72
CA ILE A 137 -17.32 4.86 -9.45
C ILE A 137 -15.83 5.22 -9.63
N LEU A 138 -15.22 5.75 -8.56
CA LEU A 138 -13.78 5.92 -8.45
C LEU A 138 -13.22 4.84 -7.52
N ILE A 139 -12.20 4.11 -7.95
CA ILE A 139 -11.46 3.14 -7.14
C ILE A 139 -10.09 3.71 -6.83
N VAL A 140 -9.71 3.68 -5.56
CA VAL A 140 -8.43 4.20 -5.05
C VAL A 140 -7.74 3.14 -4.18
N PRO A 141 -6.38 3.14 -4.09
CA PRO A 141 -5.65 2.18 -3.24
C PRO A 141 -5.65 2.57 -1.76
N GLU A 142 -5.91 3.84 -1.47
CA GLU A 142 -5.94 4.43 -0.13
C GLU A 142 -6.77 5.72 -0.13
N ASP A 143 -7.26 6.12 1.03
CA ASP A 143 -8.00 7.37 1.22
C ASP A 143 -7.50 8.19 2.43
N GLY A 144 -6.35 7.80 3.00
CA GLY A 144 -5.73 8.47 4.13
C GLY A 144 -4.82 9.64 3.72
N ILE A 145 -3.81 9.88 4.56
CA ILE A 145 -2.93 11.06 4.49
C ILE A 145 -2.07 11.12 3.21
N SER A 146 -1.78 9.97 2.58
CA SER A 146 -0.99 9.87 1.34
C SER A 146 -1.85 9.83 0.08
N ALA A 147 -3.18 9.78 0.23
CA ALA A 147 -4.11 9.68 -0.88
C ALA A 147 -4.20 10.96 -1.72
N ASN A 148 -4.72 10.84 -2.95
CA ASN A 148 -5.09 12.00 -3.75
C ASN A 148 -6.44 12.56 -3.25
N SER A 149 -6.40 13.40 -2.21
CA SER A 149 -7.58 14.01 -1.60
C SER A 149 -8.38 14.87 -2.57
N CYS A 150 -7.73 15.56 -3.51
CA CYS A 150 -8.40 16.38 -4.52
C CYS A 150 -9.28 15.53 -5.44
N LEU A 151 -8.78 14.40 -5.92
CA LEU A 151 -9.54 13.50 -6.80
C LEU A 151 -10.71 12.83 -6.05
N ILE A 152 -10.46 12.37 -4.81
CA ILE A 152 -11.50 11.78 -3.96
C ILE A 152 -12.61 12.80 -3.68
N HIS A 153 -12.24 14.03 -3.30
CA HIS A 153 -13.19 15.09 -3.00
C HIS A 153 -14.00 15.51 -4.23
N ALA A 154 -13.35 15.65 -5.39
CA ALA A 154 -14.03 15.96 -6.65
C ALA A 154 -15.08 14.88 -7.02
N ALA A 155 -14.75 13.60 -6.82
CA ALA A 155 -15.70 12.50 -7.03
C ALA A 155 -16.90 12.60 -6.09
N ILE A 156 -16.66 12.80 -4.78
CA ILE A 156 -17.73 12.92 -3.77
C ILE A 156 -18.63 14.12 -4.04
N GLN A 157 -18.07 15.28 -4.36
CA GLN A 157 -18.84 16.47 -4.72
C GLN A 157 -19.74 16.24 -5.95
N SER A 158 -19.26 15.41 -6.89
CA SER A 158 -20.02 15.01 -8.07
C SER A 158 -20.98 13.84 -7.83
N LYS A 159 -21.15 13.42 -6.56
CA LYS A 159 -21.96 12.25 -6.15
C LYS A 159 -21.48 10.94 -6.79
N ILE A 160 -20.20 10.84 -7.09
CA ILE A 160 -19.56 9.62 -7.55
C ILE A 160 -19.05 8.86 -6.32
N PRO A 161 -19.48 7.61 -6.09
CA PRO A 161 -18.97 6.83 -4.97
C PRO A 161 -17.48 6.52 -5.12
N VAL A 162 -16.79 6.47 -3.99
CA VAL A 162 -15.36 6.13 -3.92
C VAL A 162 -15.18 4.83 -3.17
N LEU A 163 -14.57 3.83 -3.81
CA LEU A 163 -14.20 2.56 -3.22
C LEU A 163 -12.69 2.50 -2.98
N ASN A 164 -12.29 2.38 -1.72
CA ASN A 164 -10.90 2.11 -1.37
C ASN A 164 -10.66 0.59 -1.41
N VAL A 165 -9.66 0.17 -2.20
CA VAL A 165 -9.17 -1.22 -2.29
C VAL A 165 -7.72 -1.24 -1.79
N PRO A 166 -7.48 -1.53 -0.50
CA PRO A 166 -6.16 -1.45 0.11
C PRO A 166 -5.15 -2.39 -0.56
N TYR A 167 -3.93 -1.88 -0.77
CA TYR A 167 -2.82 -2.64 -1.34
C TYR A 167 -1.91 -3.27 -0.28
N GLY A 168 -1.96 -2.76 0.95
CA GLY A 168 -1.08 -3.15 2.03
C GLY A 168 -1.78 -3.26 3.38
N TYR A 169 -1.06 -3.82 4.34
CA TYR A 169 -1.44 -3.79 5.75
C TYR A 169 -0.93 -2.45 6.31
N GLY A 170 -1.84 -1.53 6.58
CA GLY A 170 -1.51 -0.24 7.18
C GLY A 170 -1.94 -0.18 8.62
N SER A 171 -1.08 0.31 9.51
CA SER A 171 -1.37 0.49 10.92
C SER A 171 -0.91 1.86 11.43
N HIS A 172 -1.37 2.24 12.61
CA HIS A 172 -0.90 3.47 13.28
C HIS A 172 0.62 3.45 13.53
N TYR A 173 1.25 2.28 13.59
CA TYR A 173 2.69 2.13 13.72
C TYR A 173 3.46 2.70 12.53
N ASP A 174 2.89 2.63 11.32
CA ASP A 174 3.49 3.24 10.14
C ASP A 174 3.60 4.76 10.31
N LEU A 175 2.55 5.38 10.85
CA LEU A 175 2.52 6.81 11.13
C LEU A 175 3.45 7.21 12.28
N GLU A 176 3.51 6.40 13.34
CA GLU A 176 4.45 6.61 14.44
C GLU A 176 5.90 6.47 14.00
N ASN A 177 6.19 5.51 13.12
CA ASN A 177 7.51 5.37 12.52
C ASN A 177 7.87 6.58 11.65
N ALA A 178 6.92 7.09 10.87
CA ALA A 178 7.13 8.31 10.09
C ALA A 178 7.41 9.54 10.98
N LEU A 179 6.71 9.67 12.12
CA LEU A 179 6.99 10.71 13.11
C LEU A 179 8.38 10.57 13.72
N HIS A 180 8.78 9.34 14.08
CA HIS A 180 10.10 9.05 14.62
C HIS A 180 11.22 9.41 13.63
N GLN A 181 11.07 9.04 12.36
CA GLN A 181 12.02 9.40 11.30
C GLN A 181 12.14 10.92 11.13
N LYS A 182 11.01 11.64 11.14
CA LYS A 182 11.03 13.12 11.09
C LYS A 182 11.70 13.73 12.30
N GLN A 183 11.50 13.16 13.50
CA GLN A 183 12.16 13.61 14.73
C GLN A 183 13.69 13.47 14.64
N ILE A 184 14.18 12.32 14.17
CA ILE A 184 15.63 12.08 13.97
C ILE A 184 16.23 13.10 13.00
N LYS A 185 15.49 13.40 11.91
CA LYS A 185 15.94 14.35 10.87
C LYS A 185 15.78 15.82 11.28
N GLY A 186 15.17 16.12 12.42
CA GLY A 186 14.84 17.49 12.83
C GLY A 186 13.75 18.14 11.96
N GLU A 187 12.95 17.35 11.30
CA GLU A 187 11.88 17.78 10.38
C GLU A 187 10.47 17.65 10.98
N LEU A 188 10.37 17.31 12.28
CA LEU A 188 9.09 17.13 12.95
C LEU A 188 8.42 18.49 13.20
N TYR A 189 7.23 18.66 12.65
CA TYR A 189 6.40 19.83 12.96
C TYR A 189 5.73 19.67 14.33
N THR A 190 5.58 20.79 15.04
CA THR A 190 4.95 20.82 16.35
C THR A 190 3.78 21.81 16.40
N ALA A 191 2.89 21.58 17.35
CA ALA A 191 1.73 22.46 17.59
C ALA A 191 2.07 23.72 18.39
N GLU A 192 3.33 23.92 18.77
CA GLU A 192 3.74 25.00 19.69
C GLU A 192 4.31 26.22 18.97
N GLU A 193 4.54 26.15 17.66
CA GLU A 193 5.19 27.20 16.87
C GLU A 193 4.42 27.57 15.60
N GLY A 194 4.49 28.82 15.20
CA GLY A 194 4.02 29.35 13.92
C GLY A 194 2.66 28.83 13.48
N ALA A 195 2.60 28.30 12.28
CA ALA A 195 1.38 27.72 11.72
C ALA A 195 0.85 26.49 12.49
N GLY A 196 1.70 25.80 13.28
CA GLY A 196 1.28 24.70 14.15
C GLY A 196 0.32 25.15 15.25
N LYS A 197 0.49 26.37 15.80
CA LYS A 197 -0.47 26.96 16.75
C LYS A 197 -1.83 27.19 16.13
N ALA A 198 -1.88 27.62 14.87
CA ALA A 198 -3.13 27.80 14.15
C ALA A 198 -3.83 26.46 13.91
N VAL A 199 -3.07 25.41 13.52
CA VAL A 199 -3.59 24.04 13.40
C VAL A 199 -4.17 23.57 14.74
N LYS A 200 -3.43 23.71 15.85
CA LYS A 200 -3.90 23.31 17.19
C LYS A 200 -5.20 24.02 17.58
N LYS A 201 -5.31 25.32 17.28
CA LYS A 201 -6.50 26.12 17.63
C LYS A 201 -7.72 25.75 16.81
N TYR A 202 -7.58 25.62 15.50
CA TYR A 202 -8.73 25.47 14.61
C TYR A 202 -9.01 24.02 14.20
N TYR A 203 -7.98 23.16 14.21
CA TYR A 203 -8.02 21.78 13.67
C TYR A 203 -7.26 20.81 14.59
N PRO A 204 -7.65 20.71 15.89
CA PRO A 204 -6.90 19.95 16.89
C PRO A 204 -6.76 18.46 16.59
N HIS A 205 -7.60 17.88 15.71
CA HIS A 205 -7.50 16.49 15.28
C HIS A 205 -6.22 16.16 14.49
N TRP A 206 -5.52 17.18 13.97
CA TRP A 206 -4.20 17.04 13.35
C TRP A 206 -3.04 16.98 14.34
N VAL A 207 -3.30 17.23 15.61
CA VAL A 207 -2.26 17.21 16.65
C VAL A 207 -2.26 15.85 17.33
N LYS A 208 -1.12 15.15 17.30
CA LYS A 208 -0.99 13.82 17.90
C LYS A 208 -1.18 13.88 19.41
N SER A 209 -1.90 12.92 19.95
CA SER A 209 -2.03 12.64 21.39
C SER A 209 -1.18 11.41 21.78
N GLY A 210 -0.95 11.21 23.08
CA GLY A 210 -0.19 10.05 23.58
C GLY A 210 1.29 10.13 23.22
N LYS A 211 1.86 9.03 22.68
CA LYS A 211 3.23 9.02 22.16
C LYS A 211 3.36 10.06 21.04
N PHE A 212 4.38 10.89 21.09
CA PHE A 212 4.57 12.07 20.24
C PHE A 212 3.51 13.17 20.43
N ALA A 213 2.96 13.34 21.64
CA ALA A 213 2.00 14.41 21.92
C ALA A 213 2.50 15.78 21.44
N GLY A 214 1.63 16.54 20.77
CA GLY A 214 1.97 17.84 20.18
C GLY A 214 2.58 17.77 18.77
N ALA A 215 2.94 16.61 18.26
CA ALA A 215 3.48 16.46 16.92
C ALA A 215 2.40 16.63 15.84
N ILE A 216 2.83 17.12 14.68
CA ILE A 216 2.03 17.28 13.46
C ILE A 216 2.80 16.57 12.33
N LEU A 217 2.14 15.65 11.61
CA LEU A 217 2.82 14.81 10.61
C LEU A 217 3.12 15.55 9.30
N LEU A 218 2.21 16.39 8.84
CA LEU A 218 2.35 17.19 7.61
C LEU A 218 2.78 18.61 7.92
N ASN A 219 3.25 19.33 6.88
CA ASN A 219 3.51 20.75 6.99
C ASN A 219 2.24 21.49 7.46
N PRO A 220 2.29 22.29 8.56
CA PRO A 220 1.11 22.98 9.07
C PRO A 220 0.43 23.92 8.06
N HIS A 221 1.19 24.64 7.22
CA HIS A 221 0.60 25.49 6.19
C HIS A 221 -0.16 24.66 5.14
N PHE A 222 0.33 23.45 4.82
CA PHE A 222 -0.37 22.54 3.92
C PHE A 222 -1.69 22.04 4.53
N ILE A 223 -1.69 21.73 5.83
CA ILE A 223 -2.91 21.36 6.57
C ILE A 223 -3.92 22.50 6.54
N LEU A 224 -3.49 23.73 6.85
CA LEU A 224 -4.38 24.90 6.83
C LEU A 224 -5.01 25.08 5.44
N ALA A 225 -4.22 24.91 4.37
CA ALA A 225 -4.73 25.00 3.00
C ALA A 225 -5.75 23.90 2.70
N MET A 226 -5.48 22.64 3.11
CA MET A 226 -6.42 21.52 2.95
C MET A 226 -7.75 21.78 3.68
N GLU A 227 -7.68 22.26 4.91
CA GLU A 227 -8.87 22.54 5.74
C GLU A 227 -9.75 23.65 5.13
N GLU A 228 -9.12 24.74 4.66
CA GLU A 228 -9.85 25.82 4.02
C GLU A 228 -10.52 25.39 2.69
N LEU A 229 -9.95 24.43 2.00
CA LEU A 229 -10.51 23.83 0.78
C LEU A 229 -11.46 22.67 1.06
N LYS A 230 -11.64 22.28 2.33
CA LYS A 230 -12.42 21.11 2.76
C LYS A 230 -11.92 19.80 2.16
N LEU A 231 -10.61 19.71 1.92
CA LEU A 231 -9.92 18.52 1.45
C LEU A 231 -9.40 17.66 2.59
N ALA A 232 -9.59 18.12 3.83
CA ALA A 232 -9.04 17.51 5.01
C ALA A 232 -9.53 16.08 5.23
N ILE A 233 -8.64 15.27 5.75
CA ILE A 233 -8.88 13.87 6.09
C ILE A 233 -9.57 13.84 7.45
N GLN A 234 -10.64 13.03 7.59
CA GLN A 234 -11.42 12.96 8.82
C GLN A 234 -10.60 12.48 10.02
N ASN A 235 -9.73 11.48 9.80
CA ASN A 235 -8.79 11.00 10.81
C ASN A 235 -7.39 10.86 10.20
N PRO A 236 -6.50 11.85 10.40
CA PRO A 236 -5.15 11.82 9.84
C PRO A 236 -4.23 10.80 10.52
N TRP A 237 -4.65 10.19 11.62
CA TRP A 237 -3.88 9.22 12.40
C TRP A 237 -4.22 7.77 12.09
N THR A 238 -5.00 7.55 11.06
CA THR A 238 -5.39 6.23 10.54
C THR A 238 -5.06 6.16 9.05
N VAL A 239 -4.44 5.08 8.59
CA VAL A 239 -4.01 4.92 7.18
C VAL A 239 -5.19 5.06 6.21
N HIS A 240 -6.39 4.60 6.59
CA HIS A 240 -7.61 4.70 5.81
C HIS A 240 -8.67 5.62 6.47
N GLY A 241 -8.21 6.72 7.05
CA GLY A 241 -9.04 7.67 7.78
C GLY A 241 -9.72 8.75 6.93
N GLY A 242 -9.75 8.61 5.61
CA GLY A 242 -10.26 9.62 4.68
C GLY A 242 -11.74 9.52 4.36
N ALA A 243 -12.12 9.95 3.16
CA ALA A 243 -13.49 10.19 2.76
C ALA A 243 -14.08 9.13 1.80
N ALA A 244 -13.42 8.00 1.60
CA ALA A 244 -13.97 6.92 0.76
C ALA A 244 -15.37 6.49 1.25
N THR A 245 -16.25 6.17 0.31
CA THR A 245 -17.62 5.70 0.60
C THR A 245 -17.58 4.33 1.26
N LYS A 246 -16.70 3.45 0.78
CA LYS A 246 -16.46 2.10 1.31
C LYS A 246 -15.01 1.72 1.20
N ILE A 247 -14.61 0.78 2.05
CA ILE A 247 -13.28 0.13 2.04
C ILE A 247 -13.51 -1.37 1.85
N ALA A 248 -12.89 -1.95 0.82
CA ALA A 248 -12.90 -3.37 0.54
C ALA A 248 -11.88 -4.07 1.44
N VAL A 249 -12.33 -4.68 2.51
CA VAL A 249 -11.45 -5.24 3.54
C VAL A 249 -11.02 -6.66 3.17
N GLU A 250 -9.72 -6.92 3.24
CA GLU A 250 -9.08 -8.15 2.80
C GLU A 250 -9.46 -9.38 3.63
N SER A 251 -9.56 -9.21 4.96
CA SER A 251 -9.68 -10.36 5.88
C SER A 251 -10.36 -9.97 7.19
N GLN A 252 -10.72 -10.99 7.98
CA GLN A 252 -11.36 -10.78 9.27
C GLN A 252 -10.41 -10.07 10.27
N ILE A 253 -9.11 -10.37 10.22
CA ILE A 253 -8.11 -9.68 11.05
C ILE A 253 -8.01 -8.21 10.66
N MET A 254 -7.96 -7.91 9.35
CA MET A 254 -7.95 -6.53 8.86
C MET A 254 -9.22 -5.77 9.25
N LEU A 255 -10.38 -6.43 9.21
CA LEU A 255 -11.64 -5.81 9.63
C LEU A 255 -11.58 -5.39 11.10
N LYS A 256 -11.13 -6.30 11.98
CA LYS A 256 -10.95 -6.01 13.43
C LYS A 256 -9.92 -4.90 13.63
N HIS A 257 -8.80 -4.98 12.91
CA HIS A 257 -7.74 -3.98 12.97
C HIS A 257 -8.27 -2.58 12.62
N TYR A 258 -8.95 -2.42 11.49
CA TYR A 258 -9.50 -1.12 11.07
C TYR A 258 -10.55 -0.56 12.03
N ILE A 259 -11.38 -1.42 12.63
CA ILE A 259 -12.32 -1.00 13.69
C ILE A 259 -11.55 -0.47 14.92
N ASN A 260 -10.49 -1.17 15.33
CA ASN A 260 -9.65 -0.75 16.46
C ASN A 260 -8.88 0.54 16.18
N GLU A 261 -8.50 0.80 14.92
CA GLU A 261 -7.91 2.06 14.46
C GLU A 261 -8.94 3.22 14.41
N GLY A 262 -10.21 2.95 14.71
CA GLY A 262 -11.27 3.96 14.74
C GLY A 262 -11.96 4.22 13.40
N ILE A 263 -11.78 3.36 12.39
CA ILE A 263 -12.52 3.47 11.13
C ILE A 263 -13.97 3.04 11.38
N PRO A 264 -14.96 3.87 11.00
CA PRO A 264 -16.36 3.54 11.19
C PRO A 264 -16.76 2.23 10.48
N SER A 265 -17.38 1.30 11.21
CA SER A 265 -17.73 -0.02 10.69
C SER A 265 -18.63 0.02 9.45
N GLN A 266 -19.49 1.06 9.34
CA GLN A 266 -20.32 1.26 8.16
C GLN A 266 -19.54 1.55 6.87
N LYS A 267 -18.26 1.97 6.95
CA LYS A 267 -17.37 2.11 5.79
C LYS A 267 -16.75 0.80 5.35
N LEU A 268 -16.68 -0.19 6.23
CA LEU A 268 -15.96 -1.44 6.04
C LEU A 268 -16.84 -2.49 5.38
N SER A 269 -16.31 -3.17 4.38
CA SER A 269 -16.96 -4.31 3.71
C SER A 269 -15.95 -5.44 3.58
N LEU A 270 -16.19 -6.56 4.27
CA LEU A 270 -15.35 -7.74 4.17
C LEU A 270 -15.55 -8.42 2.81
N THR A 271 -14.67 -8.16 1.88
CA THR A 271 -14.74 -8.66 0.50
C THR A 271 -13.66 -9.67 0.17
N GLY A 272 -12.58 -9.67 0.95
CA GLY A 272 -11.33 -10.26 0.51
C GLY A 272 -10.60 -9.31 -0.46
N THR A 273 -9.55 -9.81 -1.09
CA THR A 273 -8.68 -9.02 -1.97
C THR A 273 -8.36 -9.79 -3.27
N PRO A 274 -8.14 -9.10 -4.41
CA PRO A 274 -7.65 -9.73 -5.64
C PRO A 274 -6.35 -10.54 -5.47
N TYR A 275 -5.50 -10.18 -4.50
CA TYR A 275 -4.32 -10.97 -4.15
C TYR A 275 -4.65 -12.40 -3.73
N CYS A 276 -5.70 -12.58 -2.93
CA CYS A 276 -6.12 -13.90 -2.46
C CYS A 276 -6.71 -14.76 -3.59
N ASP A 277 -7.45 -14.17 -4.53
CA ASP A 277 -7.92 -14.90 -5.72
C ASP A 277 -6.75 -15.29 -6.64
N TYR A 278 -5.76 -14.40 -6.80
CA TYR A 278 -4.54 -14.74 -7.53
C TYR A 278 -3.79 -15.89 -6.86
N LEU A 279 -3.61 -15.83 -5.54
CA LEU A 279 -2.96 -16.88 -4.77
C LEU A 279 -3.72 -18.21 -4.87
N LYS A 280 -5.05 -18.18 -4.72
CA LYS A 280 -5.93 -19.35 -4.88
C LYS A 280 -5.78 -19.99 -6.27
N THR A 281 -5.79 -19.18 -7.32
CA THR A 281 -5.59 -19.68 -8.69
C THR A 281 -4.25 -20.40 -8.84
N ARG A 282 -3.18 -19.87 -8.22
CA ARG A 282 -1.86 -20.51 -8.24
C ARG A 282 -1.84 -21.83 -7.46
N ILE A 283 -2.50 -21.87 -6.31
CA ILE A 283 -2.67 -23.09 -5.51
C ILE A 283 -3.41 -24.16 -6.32
N ASP A 284 -4.50 -23.79 -7.00
CA ASP A 284 -5.35 -24.75 -7.72
C ASP A 284 -4.66 -25.36 -8.95
N VAL A 285 -3.77 -24.62 -9.60
CA VAL A 285 -3.01 -25.10 -10.76
C VAL A 285 -1.86 -26.02 -10.34
N ASP A 286 -1.29 -25.84 -9.16
CA ASP A 286 -0.18 -26.65 -8.65
C ASP A 286 -0.69 -27.81 -7.77
N LYS A 287 -0.93 -28.97 -8.39
CA LYS A 287 -1.43 -30.17 -7.70
C LYS A 287 -0.54 -30.60 -6.53
N ARG A 288 0.78 -30.49 -6.70
CA ARG A 288 1.74 -30.86 -5.64
C ARG A 288 1.61 -29.92 -4.46
N TYR A 289 1.49 -28.61 -4.71
CA TYR A 289 1.28 -27.65 -3.64
C TYR A 289 -0.04 -27.88 -2.92
N GLN A 290 -1.12 -28.20 -3.63
CA GLN A 290 -2.41 -28.54 -3.01
C GLN A 290 -2.27 -29.71 -2.02
N GLU A 291 -1.57 -30.80 -2.42
CA GLU A 291 -1.36 -31.95 -1.56
C GLU A 291 -0.59 -31.57 -0.28
N VAL A 292 0.54 -30.87 -0.42
CA VAL A 292 1.34 -30.47 0.75
C VAL A 292 0.63 -29.41 1.59
N PHE A 293 -0.12 -28.50 0.98
CA PHE A 293 -0.94 -27.51 1.70
C PHE A 293 -2.03 -28.20 2.53
N LEU A 294 -2.72 -29.18 1.99
CA LEU A 294 -3.74 -29.94 2.72
C LEU A 294 -3.18 -30.68 3.92
N ARG A 295 -1.96 -31.18 3.84
CA ARG A 295 -1.30 -31.94 4.91
C ARG A 295 -0.40 -31.08 5.81
N SER A 296 -0.15 -29.84 5.46
CA SER A 296 0.85 -28.97 6.11
C SER A 296 2.27 -29.53 6.09
N GLU A 297 2.60 -30.27 5.03
CA GLU A 297 3.90 -30.90 4.79
C GLU A 297 4.82 -29.98 4.00
N LYS A 298 6.14 -30.30 3.96
CA LYS A 298 7.08 -29.63 3.07
C LYS A 298 6.90 -30.06 1.63
N ILE A 299 7.19 -29.15 0.72
CA ILE A 299 7.06 -29.36 -0.74
C ILE A 299 8.02 -30.47 -1.19
N ALA A 300 9.23 -30.55 -0.64
CA ALA A 300 10.17 -31.62 -0.87
C ALA A 300 10.61 -32.22 0.47
N LYS A 301 10.58 -33.55 0.61
CA LYS A 301 10.95 -34.21 1.86
C LYS A 301 12.46 -34.21 2.14
N ASP A 302 13.28 -34.16 1.08
CA ASP A 302 14.73 -34.17 1.14
C ASP A 302 15.37 -32.78 1.25
N LYS A 303 14.61 -31.74 0.93
CA LYS A 303 15.08 -30.36 0.95
C LYS A 303 14.02 -29.42 1.49
N THR A 304 14.44 -28.45 2.29
CA THR A 304 13.58 -27.34 2.73
C THR A 304 13.85 -26.11 1.86
N SER A 305 12.79 -25.45 1.40
CA SER A 305 12.90 -24.25 0.58
C SER A 305 12.50 -23.00 1.37
N ILE A 306 13.36 -21.98 1.36
CA ILE A 306 13.16 -20.71 2.04
C ILE A 306 12.97 -19.61 1.00
N LEU A 307 11.89 -18.85 1.13
CA LEU A 307 11.69 -17.60 0.42
C LEU A 307 11.99 -16.42 1.33
N ILE A 308 12.85 -15.52 0.89
CA ILE A 308 13.16 -14.29 1.61
C ILE A 308 12.63 -13.10 0.83
N CYS A 309 11.81 -12.28 1.48
CA CYS A 309 11.49 -10.93 1.00
C CYS A 309 12.50 -9.95 1.61
N TRP A 310 13.56 -9.63 0.84
CA TRP A 310 14.66 -8.80 1.34
C TRP A 310 14.26 -7.32 1.30
N PRO A 311 14.27 -6.61 2.45
CA PRO A 311 13.83 -5.22 2.54
C PRO A 311 14.89 -4.25 1.99
N PRO A 312 14.55 -2.98 1.75
CA PRO A 312 15.54 -1.93 1.50
C PRO A 312 16.34 -1.60 2.77
N SER A 313 17.41 -0.81 2.63
CA SER A 313 18.17 -0.33 3.78
C SER A 313 17.39 0.73 4.58
N TYR A 314 17.40 0.57 5.89
CA TYR A 314 16.96 1.56 6.88
C TYR A 314 18.11 2.02 7.79
N HIS A 315 19.37 1.81 7.39
CA HIS A 315 20.54 2.19 8.20
C HIS A 315 20.66 3.70 8.41
N ALA A 316 20.17 4.51 7.45
CA ALA A 316 20.16 5.96 7.63
C ALA A 316 19.36 6.42 8.87
N GLU A 317 18.31 5.67 9.23
CA GLU A 317 17.41 6.04 10.31
C GLU A 317 17.54 5.13 11.55
N ARG A 318 18.16 3.94 11.41
CA ARG A 318 18.13 2.89 12.44
C ARG A 318 19.47 2.14 12.65
N ALA A 319 20.58 2.75 12.26
CA ALA A 319 21.89 2.12 12.46
C ALA A 319 22.17 1.78 13.94
N GLU A 320 21.78 2.67 14.86
CA GLU A 320 22.02 2.48 16.31
C GLU A 320 21.23 1.30 16.90
N GLN A 321 20.09 0.94 16.30
CA GLN A 321 19.26 -0.18 16.73
C GLN A 321 19.63 -1.48 16.02
N CYS A 322 20.35 -1.40 14.90
CA CYS A 322 20.78 -2.57 14.13
C CYS A 322 22.03 -3.22 14.73
N GLN A 323 22.05 -4.55 14.78
CA GLN A 323 23.23 -5.30 15.24
C GLN A 323 24.45 -5.18 14.29
N TYR A 324 24.24 -4.67 13.08
CA TYR A 324 25.22 -4.59 12.02
C TYR A 324 25.55 -3.14 11.71
N ALA A 325 26.84 -2.85 11.51
CA ALA A 325 27.28 -1.50 11.23
C ALA A 325 26.82 -0.98 9.85
N THR A 326 26.61 -1.89 8.90
CA THR A 326 26.18 -1.54 7.54
C THR A 326 25.11 -2.50 7.02
N TYR A 327 24.35 -2.03 6.04
CA TYR A 327 23.38 -2.87 5.32
C TYR A 327 24.06 -4.02 4.54
N GLU A 328 25.28 -3.81 4.09
CA GLU A 328 26.10 -4.83 3.44
C GLU A 328 26.45 -5.96 4.42
N GLU A 329 26.95 -5.62 5.60
CA GLU A 329 27.28 -6.59 6.65
C GLU A 329 26.05 -7.40 7.07
N LEU A 330 24.92 -6.74 7.31
CA LEU A 330 23.63 -7.38 7.58
C LEU A 330 23.28 -8.39 6.47
N THR A 331 23.34 -7.94 5.22
CA THR A 331 22.97 -8.74 4.05
C THR A 331 23.89 -9.96 3.92
N ILE A 332 25.19 -9.77 3.97
CA ILE A 332 26.17 -10.84 3.88
C ILE A 332 25.96 -11.86 5.01
N THR A 333 25.81 -11.40 6.24
CA THR A 333 25.69 -12.29 7.40
C THR A 333 24.46 -13.17 7.32
N VAL A 334 23.30 -12.58 7.06
CA VAL A 334 22.02 -13.32 7.04
C VAL A 334 21.97 -14.28 5.84
N ILE A 335 22.32 -13.80 4.65
CA ILE A 335 22.23 -14.61 3.43
C ILE A 335 23.26 -15.72 3.40
N SER A 336 24.52 -15.44 3.82
CA SER A 336 25.58 -16.47 3.91
C SER A 336 25.21 -17.58 4.89
N TYR A 337 24.59 -17.22 6.02
CA TYR A 337 24.15 -18.21 6.99
C TYR A 337 23.10 -19.15 6.38
N LEU A 338 22.04 -18.58 5.77
CA LEU A 338 20.98 -19.39 5.16
C LEU A 338 21.48 -20.24 3.99
N ALA A 339 22.38 -19.71 3.16
CA ALA A 339 22.99 -20.43 2.03
C ALA A 339 23.85 -21.62 2.46
N LYS A 340 24.35 -21.64 3.72
CA LYS A 340 25.17 -22.73 4.29
C LYS A 340 24.37 -23.80 5.01
N LEU A 341 23.05 -23.62 5.20
CA LEU A 341 22.21 -24.63 5.84
C LEU A 341 22.15 -25.89 4.95
N LYS A 342 22.30 -27.05 5.60
CA LYS A 342 22.26 -28.35 4.90
C LYS A 342 20.84 -28.65 4.42
N ASN A 343 20.72 -29.17 3.22
CA ASN A 343 19.45 -29.55 2.61
C ASN A 343 18.45 -28.39 2.53
N VAL A 344 18.93 -27.16 2.36
CA VAL A 344 18.12 -25.95 2.22
C VAL A 344 18.39 -25.31 0.86
N THR A 345 17.33 -24.85 0.22
CA THR A 345 17.38 -23.97 -0.96
C THR A 345 16.83 -22.60 -0.60
N VAL A 346 17.53 -21.55 -1.02
CA VAL A 346 17.16 -20.16 -0.69
C VAL A 346 16.82 -19.39 -1.96
N THR A 347 15.67 -18.77 -1.96
CA THR A 347 15.24 -17.83 -3.02
C THR A 347 15.01 -16.46 -2.40
N LEU A 348 15.54 -15.42 -3.04
CA LEU A 348 15.29 -14.04 -2.65
C LEU A 348 14.37 -13.36 -3.65
N THR A 349 13.38 -12.66 -3.13
CA THR A 349 12.70 -11.56 -3.83
C THR A 349 13.21 -10.25 -3.23
N ILE A 350 13.56 -9.31 -4.10
CA ILE A 350 14.24 -8.08 -3.69
C ILE A 350 13.24 -6.94 -3.77
N HIS A 351 13.16 -6.14 -2.71
CA HIS A 351 12.32 -4.94 -2.72
C HIS A 351 12.80 -3.97 -3.82
N PRO A 352 11.89 -3.32 -4.57
CA PRO A 352 12.26 -2.43 -5.66
C PRO A 352 13.19 -1.26 -5.30
N ALA A 353 13.19 -0.86 -4.02
CA ALA A 353 14.07 0.21 -3.52
C ALA A 353 15.49 -0.27 -3.14
N VAL A 354 15.82 -1.55 -3.31
CA VAL A 354 17.19 -2.05 -3.09
C VAL A 354 18.11 -1.61 -4.23
N GLN A 355 19.24 -1.03 -3.89
CA GLN A 355 20.20 -0.51 -4.86
C GLN A 355 20.83 -1.61 -5.73
N PRO A 356 21.10 -1.37 -7.02
CA PRO A 356 21.63 -2.39 -7.95
C PRO A 356 22.96 -3.03 -7.53
N GLU A 357 23.82 -2.30 -6.78
CA GLU A 357 25.12 -2.81 -6.29
C GLU A 357 24.90 -3.97 -5.29
N PHE A 358 23.88 -3.86 -4.42
CA PHE A 358 23.53 -4.95 -3.50
C PHE A 358 22.98 -6.18 -4.21
N VAL A 359 22.27 -5.97 -5.32
CA VAL A 359 21.81 -7.10 -6.15
C VAL A 359 23.00 -7.85 -6.76
N LYS A 360 24.08 -7.15 -7.13
CA LYS A 360 25.31 -7.80 -7.62
C LYS A 360 25.99 -8.61 -6.52
N LEU A 361 26.11 -8.04 -5.31
CA LEU A 361 26.65 -8.73 -4.15
C LEU A 361 25.91 -10.04 -3.85
N LEU A 362 24.57 -10.01 -3.91
CA LEU A 362 23.75 -11.19 -3.64
C LEU A 362 23.96 -12.35 -4.63
N LYS A 363 24.47 -12.08 -5.84
CA LYS A 363 24.79 -13.12 -6.84
C LYS A 363 26.05 -13.94 -6.50
N GLU A 364 26.86 -13.47 -5.56
CA GLU A 364 28.07 -14.18 -5.10
C GLU A 364 27.74 -15.36 -4.16
N PHE A 365 26.49 -15.37 -3.63
CA PHE A 365 26.03 -16.44 -2.75
C PHE A 365 25.30 -17.54 -3.54
N ASN A 366 25.30 -18.75 -2.99
CA ASN A 366 24.53 -19.86 -3.55
C ASN A 366 23.03 -19.71 -3.25
N VAL A 367 22.42 -18.67 -3.80
CA VAL A 367 21.00 -18.34 -3.66
C VAL A 367 20.38 -17.99 -5.00
N LYS A 368 19.10 -18.31 -5.18
CA LYS A 368 18.33 -17.90 -6.36
C LYS A 368 17.77 -16.50 -6.13
N ILE A 369 17.99 -15.58 -7.06
CA ILE A 369 17.30 -14.29 -7.07
C ILE A 369 16.12 -14.41 -8.04
N SER A 370 14.90 -14.25 -7.53
CA SER A 370 13.70 -14.30 -8.34
C SER A 370 13.21 -12.90 -8.70
N THR A 371 12.81 -12.74 -9.96
CA THR A 371 12.11 -11.56 -10.49
C THR A 371 10.61 -11.80 -10.61
N ASP A 372 10.14 -13.01 -10.30
CA ASP A 372 8.73 -13.35 -10.30
C ASP A 372 7.98 -12.58 -9.20
N TYR A 373 6.69 -12.39 -9.42
CA TYR A 373 5.86 -11.74 -8.42
C TYR A 373 5.79 -12.58 -7.14
N ILE A 374 5.93 -11.92 -5.98
CA ILE A 374 6.08 -12.55 -4.66
C ILE A 374 5.02 -13.63 -4.37
N LEU A 375 3.76 -13.42 -4.75
CA LEU A 375 2.69 -14.41 -4.55
C LEU A 375 2.89 -15.68 -5.38
N SER A 376 3.52 -15.58 -6.56
CA SER A 376 3.87 -16.75 -7.37
C SER A 376 5.03 -17.55 -6.78
N GLU A 377 5.97 -16.88 -6.12
CA GLU A 377 7.08 -17.53 -5.43
C GLU A 377 6.63 -18.15 -4.11
N LEU A 378 5.73 -17.48 -3.39
CA LEU A 378 5.31 -17.88 -2.05
C LEU A 378 4.84 -19.34 -1.97
N ILE A 379 4.04 -19.79 -2.93
CA ILE A 379 3.51 -21.17 -2.94
C ILE A 379 4.59 -22.23 -3.23
N LYS A 380 5.72 -21.84 -3.84
CA LYS A 380 6.80 -22.77 -4.22
C LYS A 380 7.77 -23.05 -3.06
N HIS A 381 7.61 -22.39 -1.91
CA HIS A 381 8.54 -22.44 -0.80
C HIS A 381 7.86 -22.90 0.49
N ASP A 382 8.65 -23.49 1.40
CA ASP A 382 8.17 -24.05 2.67
C ASP A 382 8.13 -23.00 3.78
N ILE A 383 9.13 -22.15 3.84
CA ILE A 383 9.31 -21.15 4.90
C ILE A 383 9.41 -19.76 4.27
N TYR A 384 8.77 -18.81 4.88
CA TYR A 384 8.85 -17.39 4.49
C TYR A 384 9.65 -16.59 5.52
N VAL A 385 10.61 -15.79 5.06
CA VAL A 385 11.45 -14.92 5.91
C VAL A 385 11.27 -13.47 5.48
N SER A 386 11.04 -12.59 6.42
CA SER A 386 10.88 -11.16 6.15
C SER A 386 11.20 -10.31 7.38
N CYS A 387 11.36 -8.99 7.18
CA CYS A 387 11.40 -7.99 8.24
C CYS A 387 10.20 -7.06 8.08
N PHE A 388 9.17 -7.25 8.90
CA PHE A 388 7.93 -6.43 8.94
C PHE A 388 7.31 -6.09 7.58
N SER A 389 7.25 -7.03 6.68
CA SER A 389 6.60 -6.84 5.39
C SER A 389 5.09 -7.10 5.48
N SER A 390 4.30 -6.27 4.83
CA SER A 390 2.87 -6.51 4.66
C SER A 390 2.56 -7.82 3.91
N THR A 391 3.54 -8.43 3.25
CA THR A 391 3.41 -9.74 2.57
C THR A 391 3.36 -10.92 3.54
N ILE A 392 3.71 -10.73 4.82
CA ILE A 392 3.59 -11.73 5.88
C ILE A 392 2.15 -12.27 5.95
N ARG A 393 1.13 -11.41 5.81
CA ARG A 393 -0.27 -11.84 5.82
C ARG A 393 -0.60 -12.86 4.74
N TRP A 394 0.02 -12.73 3.57
CA TRP A 394 -0.18 -13.70 2.48
C TRP A 394 0.53 -15.03 2.75
N ALA A 395 1.68 -14.98 3.42
CA ALA A 395 2.34 -16.20 3.89
C ALA A 395 1.48 -16.94 4.92
N ILE A 396 0.83 -16.22 5.83
CA ILE A 396 -0.12 -16.78 6.79
C ILE A 396 -1.33 -17.37 6.05
N ALA A 397 -1.94 -16.63 5.13
CA ALA A 397 -3.08 -17.10 4.33
C ALA A 397 -2.73 -18.38 3.53
N ALA A 398 -1.49 -18.50 3.04
CA ALA A 398 -0.97 -19.68 2.37
C ALA A 398 -0.45 -20.77 3.34
N ALA A 399 -0.69 -20.64 4.64
CA ALA A 399 -0.22 -21.56 5.69
C ALA A 399 1.28 -21.86 5.64
N LYS A 400 2.10 -20.85 5.35
CA LYS A 400 3.56 -20.96 5.33
C LYS A 400 4.15 -20.45 6.65
N PRO A 401 4.89 -21.26 7.43
CA PRO A 401 5.65 -20.78 8.57
C PRO A 401 6.48 -19.55 8.23
N VAL A 402 6.42 -18.54 9.08
CA VAL A 402 7.10 -17.26 8.87
C VAL A 402 8.16 -17.06 9.94
N ILE A 403 9.34 -16.62 9.55
CA ILE A 403 10.29 -15.98 10.46
C ILE A 403 10.28 -14.49 10.17
N ASN A 404 9.75 -13.70 11.12
CA ASN A 404 9.80 -12.26 11.08
C ASN A 404 11.04 -11.80 11.87
N TYR A 405 12.14 -11.50 11.15
CA TYR A 405 13.38 -11.09 11.77
C TYR A 405 13.48 -9.56 11.80
N ASP A 406 13.26 -8.98 12.97
CA ASP A 406 13.29 -7.52 13.21
C ASP A 406 14.72 -7.04 13.51
N PHE A 407 15.58 -7.10 12.52
CA PHE A 407 16.98 -6.67 12.67
C PHE A 407 17.17 -5.14 12.79
N TYR A 408 16.14 -4.35 12.49
CA TYR A 408 16.12 -2.90 12.72
C TYR A 408 15.38 -2.49 14.00
N GLN A 409 14.91 -3.45 14.77
CA GLN A 409 14.17 -3.23 16.02
C GLN A 409 13.03 -2.20 15.87
N PHE A 410 12.22 -2.36 14.83
CA PHE A 410 10.98 -1.59 14.66
C PHE A 410 10.03 -1.79 15.82
N ASN A 411 10.06 -2.99 16.42
CA ASN A 411 9.20 -3.39 17.53
C ASN A 411 7.71 -3.20 17.24
N LEU A 412 7.30 -3.39 15.99
CA LEU A 412 5.91 -3.34 15.58
C LEU A 412 5.17 -4.58 16.11
N LEU A 413 3.92 -4.37 16.53
CA LEU A 413 3.13 -5.44 17.15
C LEU A 413 2.20 -6.17 16.17
N ASP A 414 2.12 -5.72 14.93
CA ASP A 414 1.15 -6.19 13.92
C ASP A 414 1.12 -7.71 13.74
N TYR A 415 2.27 -8.36 13.87
CA TYR A 415 2.38 -9.82 13.72
C TYR A 415 2.85 -10.54 14.99
N GLN A 416 2.87 -9.85 16.14
CA GLN A 416 3.45 -10.42 17.37
C GLN A 416 2.72 -11.68 17.82
N GLU A 417 1.39 -11.70 17.71
CA GLU A 417 0.55 -12.81 18.12
C GLU A 417 -0.01 -13.60 16.93
N ALA A 418 0.49 -13.33 15.71
CA ALA A 418 0.00 -13.99 14.51
C ALA A 418 0.40 -15.49 14.53
N PRO A 419 -0.57 -16.41 14.36
CA PRO A 419 -0.29 -17.84 14.41
C PRO A 419 0.74 -18.27 13.36
N GLY A 420 1.78 -19.00 13.77
CA GLY A 420 2.84 -19.48 12.87
C GLY A 420 3.83 -18.42 12.41
N VAL A 421 3.77 -17.21 12.97
CA VAL A 421 4.80 -16.17 12.81
C VAL A 421 5.74 -16.23 14.00
N LEU A 422 7.01 -16.54 13.73
CA LEU A 422 8.08 -16.65 14.69
C LEU A 422 8.92 -15.38 14.65
N ASN A 423 8.83 -14.57 15.70
CA ASN A 423 9.52 -13.28 15.76
C ASN A 423 10.94 -13.47 16.33
N ALA A 424 11.95 -12.95 15.66
CA ALA A 424 13.34 -12.86 16.09
C ALA A 424 13.77 -11.39 16.17
N LYS A 425 14.45 -11.02 17.25
CA LYS A 425 15.01 -9.66 17.46
C LYS A 425 16.54 -9.66 17.41
N SER A 426 17.16 -10.82 17.43
CA SER A 426 18.59 -10.99 17.34
C SER A 426 18.96 -12.05 16.29
N PHE A 427 20.20 -11.99 15.81
CA PHE A 427 20.69 -12.99 14.86
C PHE A 427 20.73 -14.39 15.47
N ALA A 428 21.07 -14.52 16.76
CA ALA A 428 21.05 -15.80 17.46
C ALA A 428 19.66 -16.43 17.52
N GLU A 429 18.62 -15.63 17.82
CA GLU A 429 17.22 -16.10 17.77
C GLU A 429 16.82 -16.48 16.34
N PHE A 430 17.17 -15.68 15.35
CA PHE A 430 16.93 -16.01 13.95
C PHE A 430 17.55 -17.34 13.54
N GLN A 431 18.83 -17.56 13.91
CA GLN A 431 19.54 -18.82 13.65
C GLN A 431 18.84 -20.00 14.31
N GLN A 432 18.43 -19.86 15.59
CA GLN A 432 17.72 -20.90 16.31
C GLN A 432 16.41 -21.28 15.62
N LEU A 433 15.60 -20.29 15.23
CA LEU A 433 14.33 -20.50 14.54
C LEU A 433 14.51 -21.12 13.16
N ALA A 434 15.45 -20.61 12.37
CA ALA A 434 15.76 -21.13 11.05
C ALA A 434 16.25 -22.59 11.12
N ASN A 435 17.19 -22.91 12.02
CA ASN A 435 17.65 -24.28 12.24
C ASN A 435 16.49 -25.21 12.63
N LYS A 436 15.63 -24.77 13.57
CA LYS A 436 14.53 -25.59 14.07
C LYS A 436 13.49 -25.89 12.99
N LEU A 437 13.09 -24.88 12.18
CA LEU A 437 12.18 -25.09 11.09
C LEU A 437 12.74 -25.94 9.94
N THR A 438 14.06 -25.89 9.72
CA THR A 438 14.67 -26.64 8.62
C THR A 438 15.06 -28.06 8.99
N ALA A 439 15.46 -28.31 10.24
CA ALA A 439 15.99 -29.60 10.70
C ALA A 439 14.98 -30.47 11.43
N ASP A 440 13.97 -29.88 12.06
CA ASP A 440 12.95 -30.58 12.86
C ASP A 440 11.60 -30.60 12.12
N GLU A 441 11.27 -31.73 11.51
CA GLU A 441 10.04 -31.92 10.73
C GLU A 441 8.78 -31.79 11.57
N ASP A 442 8.79 -32.35 12.79
CA ASP A 442 7.62 -32.31 13.69
C ASP A 442 7.34 -30.87 14.11
N TYR A 443 8.40 -30.09 14.37
CA TYR A 443 8.26 -28.68 14.69
C TYR A 443 7.71 -27.88 13.50
N TYR A 444 8.23 -28.12 12.29
CA TYR A 444 7.73 -27.49 11.07
C TYR A 444 6.22 -27.76 10.89
N GLN A 445 5.83 -29.03 10.95
CA GLN A 445 4.42 -29.44 10.79
C GLN A 445 3.53 -28.81 11.86
N LYS A 446 3.99 -28.78 13.11
CA LYS A 446 3.25 -28.13 14.22
C LYS A 446 2.97 -26.66 13.89
N ILE A 447 3.98 -25.91 13.43
CA ILE A 447 3.84 -24.48 13.10
C ILE A 447 2.95 -24.30 11.87
N ALA A 448 3.14 -25.08 10.81
CA ALA A 448 2.33 -25.05 9.60
C ALA A 448 0.85 -25.37 9.86
N LEU A 449 0.57 -26.38 10.71
CA LEU A 449 -0.79 -26.71 11.13
C LEU A 449 -1.44 -25.62 11.98
N LEU A 450 -0.68 -25.03 12.91
CA LEU A 450 -1.16 -23.89 13.70
C LEU A 450 -1.58 -22.74 12.77
N GLN A 451 -0.72 -22.39 11.83
CA GLN A 451 -0.98 -21.30 10.89
C GLN A 451 -2.18 -21.61 9.97
N LYS A 452 -2.27 -22.85 9.45
CA LYS A 452 -3.37 -23.28 8.59
C LYS A 452 -4.75 -23.15 9.26
N ARG A 453 -4.85 -23.44 10.57
CA ARG A 453 -6.11 -23.30 11.32
C ARG A 453 -6.62 -21.86 11.37
N HIS A 454 -5.75 -20.88 11.19
CA HIS A 454 -6.05 -19.45 11.26
C HIS A 454 -5.84 -18.74 9.92
N ALA A 455 -5.51 -19.47 8.86
CA ALA A 455 -5.19 -18.88 7.55
C ALA A 455 -6.36 -18.05 6.98
N GLU A 456 -7.60 -18.53 7.13
CA GLU A 456 -8.81 -17.86 6.66
C GLU A 456 -9.07 -16.51 7.35
N ASP A 457 -8.62 -16.34 8.59
CA ASP A 457 -8.71 -15.07 9.31
C ASP A 457 -7.82 -14.00 8.69
N TRP A 458 -6.73 -14.40 7.99
CA TRP A 458 -5.73 -13.54 7.38
C TRP A 458 -5.91 -13.34 5.89
N GLY A 459 -6.60 -14.24 5.21
CA GLY A 459 -6.87 -14.11 3.78
C GLY A 459 -7.90 -15.14 3.31
N ILE A 460 -8.89 -14.68 2.56
CA ILE A 460 -10.00 -15.53 2.08
C ILE A 460 -9.59 -16.20 0.76
N LEU A 461 -9.23 -17.48 0.81
CA LEU A 461 -8.77 -18.24 -0.35
C LEU A 461 -9.88 -19.11 -1.00
N ASP A 462 -11.10 -18.57 -1.11
CA ASP A 462 -12.24 -19.28 -1.72
C ASP A 462 -12.41 -18.99 -3.21
N GLY A 463 -11.62 -18.04 -3.77
CA GLY A 463 -11.68 -17.66 -5.19
C GLY A 463 -12.86 -16.76 -5.54
N LEU A 464 -13.56 -16.20 -4.55
CA LEU A 464 -14.76 -15.38 -4.74
C LEU A 464 -14.58 -13.91 -4.30
N ASN A 465 -13.34 -13.49 -4.04
CA ASN A 465 -13.08 -12.12 -3.57
C ASN A 465 -13.46 -11.09 -4.61
N PHE A 466 -13.10 -11.33 -5.86
CA PHE A 466 -13.52 -10.46 -6.97
C PHE A 466 -15.04 -10.33 -7.08
N GLU A 467 -15.78 -11.42 -6.97
CA GLU A 467 -17.25 -11.38 -7.09
C GLU A 467 -17.88 -10.55 -5.95
N ARG A 468 -17.30 -10.61 -4.74
CA ARG A 468 -17.73 -9.76 -3.62
C ARG A 468 -17.41 -8.28 -3.87
N ILE A 469 -16.20 -7.97 -4.33
CA ILE A 469 -15.82 -6.59 -4.70
C ILE A 469 -16.68 -6.09 -5.86
N TYR A 470 -16.93 -6.91 -6.86
CA TYR A 470 -17.76 -6.55 -8.02
C TYR A 470 -19.22 -6.30 -7.62
N SER A 471 -19.77 -7.10 -6.71
CA SER A 471 -21.09 -6.87 -6.13
C SER A 471 -21.17 -5.53 -5.38
N LEU A 472 -20.12 -5.19 -4.60
CA LEU A 472 -20.01 -3.92 -3.92
C LEU A 472 -19.92 -2.75 -4.90
N ILE A 473 -19.13 -2.87 -5.99
CA ILE A 473 -19.05 -1.88 -7.07
C ILE A 473 -20.44 -1.65 -7.69
N LYS A 474 -21.17 -2.71 -7.99
CA LYS A 474 -22.55 -2.60 -8.56
C LYS A 474 -23.49 -1.90 -7.59
N GLN A 475 -23.48 -2.29 -6.31
CA GLN A 475 -24.30 -1.67 -5.29
C GLN A 475 -24.04 -0.15 -5.20
N LEU A 476 -22.76 0.25 -5.12
CA LEU A 476 -22.37 1.66 -5.03
C LEU A 476 -22.67 2.46 -6.30
N SER A 477 -22.62 1.84 -7.46
CA SER A 477 -22.85 2.52 -8.75
C SER A 477 -24.34 2.74 -9.10
N HIS A 478 -25.25 2.10 -8.38
CA HIS A 478 -26.70 2.20 -8.57
C HIS A 478 -27.39 3.12 -7.54
N THR A 479 -26.67 3.55 -6.50
CA THR A 479 -27.10 4.54 -5.51
C THR A 479 -26.77 5.95 -5.98
#